data_d5b971b8941b1ac84b85dfaaf5fef4c4
#
_entry.id   d5b971b8941b1ac84b85dfaaf5fef4c4
#
_cell.length_a   1.000
_cell.length_b   1.000
_cell.length_c   1.000
_cell.angle_alpha   90.00
_cell.angle_beta   90.00
_cell.angle_gamma   90.00
#
_symmetry.space_group_name_H-M   'P 1'
#
loop_
_entity.id
_entity.type
_entity.pdbx_description
1 polymer ?
#
loop_
_entity_poly.entity_id
_entity_poly.type
_entity_poly.pdbx_seq_one_letter_code
_entity_poly.pdbx_strand_id
1 'polypeptide(L)'
;MHRHIVIGPPGTGKTTYLKNKVQELIKSGACVPNQIGYFSFTVKAAEEIRDRVMVNENINKEQVKIMFPYFSTLHSLAYRRLQLQQSQIMDDNDYAELSRLTGHEYVNKMRKGNGVDISMPTAKSEYQDIINLAYAKYPDDEDRLAKVFRETTLNNYGARNMIEQMDLDLRKFKENRDKYE
;
A
#
# COMPACT_ATOMS: atom_id res chain seq x y z
N MET A 1 -2.46 25.86 -4.24
CA MET A 1 -1.74 24.71 -3.65
C MET A 1 -0.35 24.68 -4.26
N HIS A 2 0.72 24.84 -3.47
CA HIS A 2 2.09 24.79 -3.97
C HIS A 2 2.59 23.34 -3.94
N ARG A 3 3.17 22.89 -5.05
CA ARG A 3 3.80 21.56 -5.15
C ARG A 3 5.31 21.73 -5.28
N HIS A 4 6.06 21.00 -4.46
CA HIS A 4 7.51 20.94 -4.53
C HIS A 4 7.92 19.49 -4.81
N ILE A 5 8.74 19.28 -5.83
CA ILE A 5 9.29 17.97 -6.18
C ILE A 5 10.79 18.02 -5.88
N VAL A 6 11.26 17.11 -5.03
CA VAL A 6 12.67 16.98 -4.68
C VAL A 6 13.20 15.68 -5.26
N ILE A 7 14.06 15.77 -6.24
CA ILE A 7 14.64 14.63 -6.97
C ILE A 7 16.13 14.53 -6.64
N GLY A 8 16.63 13.33 -6.51
CA GLY A 8 18.06 13.05 -6.32
C GLY A 8 18.31 11.57 -6.02
N PRO A 9 19.55 11.09 -6.24
CA PRO A 9 19.93 9.70 -5.92
C PRO A 9 19.90 9.45 -4.40
N PRO A 10 20.03 8.19 -3.95
CA PRO A 10 20.20 7.87 -2.53
C PRO A 10 21.34 8.68 -1.88
N GLY A 11 21.17 9.05 -0.61
CA GLY A 11 22.21 9.79 0.13
C GLY A 11 22.27 11.30 -0.10
N THR A 12 21.49 11.89 -1.00
CA THR A 12 21.54 13.34 -1.33
C THR A 12 20.78 14.25 -0.35
N GLY A 13 20.36 13.74 0.79
CA GLY A 13 19.72 14.56 1.84
C GLY A 13 18.24 14.90 1.62
N LYS A 14 17.53 14.22 0.70
CA LYS A 14 16.09 14.44 0.47
C LYS A 14 15.25 14.34 1.75
N THR A 15 15.51 13.31 2.55
CA THR A 15 14.85 13.10 3.84
C THR A 15 15.17 14.23 4.83
N THR A 16 16.42 14.68 4.86
CA THR A 16 16.84 15.82 5.69
C THR A 16 16.16 17.11 5.28
N TYR A 17 16.03 17.34 3.97
CA TYR A 17 15.29 18.48 3.44
C TYR A 17 13.82 18.47 3.91
N LEU A 18 13.14 17.33 3.76
CA LEU A 18 11.75 17.19 4.20
C LEU A 18 11.60 17.37 5.72
N LYS A 19 12.52 16.79 6.51
CA LYS A 19 12.57 17.00 7.97
C LYS A 19 12.67 18.50 8.32
N ASN A 20 13.62 19.19 7.70
CA ASN A 20 13.84 20.63 7.94
C ASN A 20 12.60 21.45 7.56
N LYS A 21 11.92 21.07 6.47
CA LYS A 21 10.68 21.74 6.05
C LYS A 21 9.55 21.56 7.06
N VAL A 22 9.39 20.35 7.63
CA VAL A 22 8.43 20.11 8.72
C VAL A 22 8.75 20.97 9.94
N GLN A 23 10.03 21.01 10.34
CA GLN A 23 10.46 21.85 11.49
C GLN A 23 10.25 23.34 11.24
N GLU A 24 10.49 23.81 10.03
CA GLU A 24 10.22 25.19 9.64
C GLU A 24 8.74 25.57 9.79
N LEU A 25 7.84 24.70 9.27
CA LEU A 25 6.39 24.91 9.35
C LEU A 25 5.88 24.96 10.80
N ILE A 26 6.42 24.13 11.67
CA ILE A 26 6.07 24.13 13.09
C ILE A 26 6.63 25.38 13.80
N LYS A 27 7.91 25.70 13.59
CA LYS A 27 8.57 26.84 14.25
C LYS A 27 7.98 28.19 13.82
N SER A 28 7.56 28.31 12.58
CA SER A 28 6.90 29.53 12.08
C SER A 28 5.44 29.67 12.53
N GLY A 29 4.88 28.65 13.19
CA GLY A 29 3.47 28.62 13.57
C GLY A 29 2.51 28.44 12.38
N ALA A 30 3.02 28.14 11.19
CA ALA A 30 2.20 27.96 9.99
C ALA A 30 1.33 26.70 10.07
N CYS A 31 1.79 25.66 10.79
CA CYS A 31 1.06 24.43 11.03
C CYS A 31 1.33 23.91 12.43
N VAL A 32 0.36 23.23 13.02
CA VAL A 32 0.57 22.41 14.21
C VAL A 32 0.87 20.95 13.80
N PRO A 33 1.57 20.19 14.64
CA PRO A 33 2.03 18.82 14.27
C PRO A 33 0.95 17.90 13.73
N ASN A 34 -0.25 17.95 14.28
CA ASN A 34 -1.39 17.13 13.87
C ASN A 34 -2.03 17.54 12.52
N GLN A 35 -1.60 18.64 11.93
CA GLN A 35 -2.00 19.09 10.59
C GLN A 35 -1.00 18.68 9.51
N ILE A 36 0.12 18.06 9.90
CA ILE A 36 1.19 17.68 8.97
C ILE A 36 1.13 16.18 8.71
N GLY A 37 0.94 15.79 7.44
CA GLY A 37 1.06 14.41 6.99
C GLY A 37 2.44 14.14 6.41
N TYR A 38 3.12 13.10 6.91
CA TYR A 38 4.35 12.57 6.35
C TYR A 38 4.17 11.09 6.03
N PHE A 39 4.32 10.73 4.77
CA PHE A 39 4.07 9.37 4.31
C PHE A 39 5.32 8.73 3.73
N SER A 40 5.58 7.49 4.11
CA SER A 40 6.67 6.66 3.63
C SER A 40 6.16 5.29 3.19
N PHE A 41 6.96 4.55 2.43
CA PHE A 41 6.67 3.16 2.06
C PHE A 41 6.79 2.20 3.25
N THR A 42 7.66 2.49 4.22
CA THR A 42 7.88 1.63 5.38
C THR A 42 7.52 2.33 6.68
N VAL A 43 7.02 1.57 7.65
CA VAL A 43 6.72 2.06 9.00
C VAL A 43 7.98 2.63 9.64
N LYS A 44 9.10 1.90 9.54
CA LYS A 44 10.39 2.32 10.11
C LYS A 44 10.85 3.69 9.60
N ALA A 45 10.72 3.96 8.29
CA ALA A 45 11.12 5.25 7.74
C ALA A 45 10.20 6.40 8.19
N ALA A 46 8.89 6.15 8.36
CA ALA A 46 7.98 7.13 8.90
C ALA A 46 8.27 7.44 10.40
N GLU A 47 8.58 6.41 11.17
CA GLU A 47 8.96 6.53 12.60
C GLU A 47 10.28 7.27 12.77
N GLU A 48 11.28 6.95 11.96
CA GLU A 48 12.58 7.60 11.99
C GLU A 48 12.48 9.11 11.78
N ILE A 49 11.67 9.56 10.83
CA ILE A 49 11.46 10.99 10.60
C ILE A 49 10.70 11.63 11.74
N ARG A 50 9.66 10.99 12.23
CA ARG A 50 8.89 11.46 13.38
C ARG A 50 9.80 11.69 14.58
N ASP A 51 10.65 10.72 14.91
CA ASP A 51 11.58 10.80 16.01
C ASP A 51 12.63 11.92 15.79
N ARG A 52 13.13 12.08 14.56
CA ARG A 52 14.12 13.13 14.21
C ARG A 52 13.57 14.56 14.19
N VAL A 53 12.28 14.75 13.99
CA VAL A 53 11.68 16.09 13.99
C VAL A 53 11.74 16.71 15.39
N MET A 54 11.66 15.90 16.43
CA MET A 54 11.56 16.33 17.84
C MET A 54 12.80 16.08 18.71
N VAL A 55 13.95 15.73 18.11
CA VAL A 55 15.19 15.37 18.85
C VAL A 55 15.66 16.43 19.86
N ASN A 56 15.21 17.68 19.76
CA ASN A 56 15.63 18.77 20.63
C ASN A 56 14.63 19.13 21.74
N GLU A 57 13.55 18.39 21.88
CA GLU A 57 12.55 18.62 22.91
C GLU A 57 12.50 17.40 23.85
N ASN A 58 12.48 17.61 25.17
CA ASN A 58 12.37 16.56 26.18
C ASN A 58 11.00 15.86 26.14
N ILE A 59 10.57 15.42 24.96
CA ILE A 59 9.31 14.75 24.69
C ILE A 59 9.58 13.27 24.49
N ASN A 60 8.84 12.41 25.21
CA ASN A 60 8.99 10.98 25.02
C ASN A 60 8.36 10.50 23.71
N LYS A 61 8.77 9.30 23.23
CA LYS A 61 8.34 8.74 21.94
C LYS A 61 6.82 8.56 21.84
N GLU A 62 6.15 8.25 22.93
CA GLU A 62 4.68 8.09 22.96
C GLU A 62 3.98 9.43 22.74
N GLN A 63 4.45 10.47 23.38
CA GLN A 63 3.92 11.83 23.18
C GLN A 63 4.14 12.30 21.74
N VAL A 64 5.32 12.06 21.18
CA VAL A 64 5.61 12.37 19.75
C VAL A 64 4.65 11.63 18.82
N LYS A 65 4.32 10.38 19.10
CA LYS A 65 3.37 9.60 18.31
C LYS A 65 1.96 10.19 18.35
N ILE A 66 1.54 10.69 19.49
CA ILE A 66 0.23 11.38 19.67
C ILE A 66 0.23 12.72 18.93
N MET A 67 1.32 13.48 19.00
CA MET A 67 1.44 14.79 18.34
C MET A 67 1.44 14.69 16.82
N PHE A 68 2.04 13.62 16.25
CA PHE A 68 2.18 13.38 14.81
C PHE A 68 1.38 12.16 14.31
N PRO A 69 0.05 12.19 14.38
CA PRO A 69 -0.79 11.02 14.06
C PRO A 69 -0.72 10.62 12.58
N TYR A 70 -0.30 11.52 11.70
CA TYR A 70 -0.22 11.30 10.25
C TYR A 70 1.21 11.05 9.74
N PHE A 71 2.16 10.75 10.62
CA PHE A 71 3.48 10.24 10.25
C PHE A 71 3.41 8.71 10.17
N SER A 72 3.10 8.19 8.99
CA SER A 72 2.77 6.78 8.79
C SER A 72 3.00 6.33 7.35
N THR A 73 2.68 5.08 7.05
CA THR A 73 2.55 4.64 5.66
C THR A 73 1.21 5.07 5.07
N LEU A 74 1.13 5.14 3.73
CA LEU A 74 -0.15 5.40 3.05
C LEU A 74 -1.19 4.31 3.36
N HIS A 75 -0.76 3.06 3.50
CA HIS A 75 -1.64 1.97 3.93
C HIS A 75 -2.25 2.25 5.29
N SER A 76 -1.44 2.63 6.29
CA SER A 76 -1.95 2.98 7.62
C SER A 76 -2.92 4.16 7.61
N LEU A 77 -2.72 5.12 6.71
CA LEU A 77 -3.68 6.22 6.52
C LEU A 77 -5.00 5.70 5.93
N ALA A 78 -4.93 4.87 4.88
CA ALA A 78 -6.11 4.29 4.23
C ALA A 78 -6.93 3.47 5.22
N TYR A 79 -6.30 2.60 6.00
CA TYR A 79 -6.95 1.83 7.06
C TYR A 79 -7.75 2.70 8.03
N ARG A 80 -7.11 3.76 8.54
CA ARG A 80 -7.77 4.69 9.48
C ARG A 80 -8.91 5.46 8.84
N ARG A 81 -8.74 5.90 7.59
CA ARG A 81 -9.76 6.66 6.87
C ARG A 81 -10.98 5.81 6.51
N LEU A 82 -10.76 4.56 6.15
CA LEU A 82 -11.81 3.59 5.81
C LEU A 82 -12.37 2.87 7.05
N GLN A 83 -11.80 3.13 8.24
CA GLN A 83 -12.16 2.48 9.51
C GLN A 83 -12.13 0.94 9.42
N LEU A 84 -11.20 0.40 8.62
CA LEU A 84 -11.07 -1.03 8.41
C LEU A 84 -10.56 -1.72 9.67
N GLN A 85 -11.19 -2.83 10.01
CA GLN A 85 -10.70 -3.78 11.01
C GLN A 85 -9.74 -4.78 10.36
N GLN A 86 -8.87 -5.39 11.17
CA GLN A 86 -7.90 -6.37 10.66
C GLN A 86 -8.59 -7.60 10.05
N SER A 87 -9.72 -8.02 10.62
CA SER A 87 -10.55 -9.11 10.11
C SER A 87 -11.13 -8.88 8.72
N GLN A 88 -11.29 -7.62 8.31
CA GLN A 88 -11.80 -7.26 6.97
C GLN A 88 -10.74 -7.35 5.87
N ILE A 89 -9.50 -7.70 6.21
CA ILE A 89 -8.39 -7.74 5.27
C ILE A 89 -7.97 -9.18 5.07
N MET A 90 -7.91 -9.60 3.82
CA MET A 90 -7.46 -10.94 3.49
C MET A 90 -6.02 -11.17 3.97
N ASP A 91 -5.84 -12.21 4.76
CA ASP A 91 -4.54 -12.68 5.21
C ASP A 91 -4.05 -13.90 4.39
N ASP A 92 -2.94 -14.52 4.81
CA ASP A 92 -2.37 -15.67 4.12
C ASP A 92 -3.29 -16.90 4.13
N ASN A 93 -4.10 -17.06 5.19
CA ASN A 93 -5.06 -18.17 5.30
C ASN A 93 -6.23 -17.96 4.32
N ASP A 94 -6.73 -16.75 4.20
CA ASP A 94 -7.77 -16.40 3.24
C ASP A 94 -7.31 -16.67 1.79
N TYR A 95 -6.08 -16.30 1.44
CA TYR A 95 -5.51 -16.58 0.12
C TYR A 95 -5.30 -18.08 -0.11
N ALA A 96 -4.90 -18.83 0.92
CA ALA A 96 -4.77 -20.28 0.85
C ALA A 96 -6.13 -20.96 0.67
N GLU A 97 -7.15 -20.51 1.39
CA GLU A 97 -8.50 -21.01 1.26
C GLU A 97 -9.11 -20.71 -0.11
N LEU A 98 -8.99 -19.46 -0.58
CA LEU A 98 -9.42 -19.08 -1.92
C LEU A 98 -8.75 -19.97 -2.98
N SER A 99 -7.45 -20.23 -2.85
CA SER A 99 -6.72 -21.10 -3.76
C SER A 99 -7.26 -22.55 -3.73
N ARG A 100 -7.57 -23.05 -2.54
CA ARG A 100 -8.15 -24.40 -2.37
C ARG A 100 -9.55 -24.51 -3.00
N LEU A 101 -10.39 -23.51 -2.82
CA LEU A 101 -11.78 -23.49 -3.32
C LEU A 101 -11.87 -23.38 -4.84
N THR A 102 -10.98 -22.58 -5.43
CA THR A 102 -11.03 -22.26 -6.87
C THR A 102 -10.10 -23.13 -7.73
N GLY A 103 -9.13 -23.79 -7.12
CA GLY A 103 -8.05 -24.51 -7.83
C GLY A 103 -7.03 -23.55 -8.50
N HIS A 104 -7.13 -22.25 -8.27
CA HIS A 104 -6.17 -21.26 -8.75
C HIS A 104 -5.22 -20.85 -7.63
N GLU A 105 -3.99 -20.50 -7.97
CA GLU A 105 -3.00 -20.05 -6.98
C GLU A 105 -3.12 -18.56 -6.75
N TYR A 106 -3.43 -18.17 -5.51
CA TYR A 106 -3.42 -16.78 -5.04
C TYR A 106 -2.37 -16.60 -3.96
N VAL A 107 -1.66 -15.48 -3.98
CA VAL A 107 -0.55 -15.20 -3.06
C VAL A 107 -0.72 -13.82 -2.44
N ASN A 108 -0.59 -13.75 -1.11
CA ASN A 108 -0.50 -12.48 -0.42
C ASN A 108 0.91 -11.87 -0.59
N LYS A 109 1.08 -11.01 -1.59
CA LYS A 109 2.37 -10.36 -1.86
C LYS A 109 2.74 -9.24 -0.86
N MET A 110 1.82 -8.84 0.03
CA MET A 110 2.07 -7.73 0.96
C MET A 110 2.91 -8.11 2.19
N ARG A 111 3.12 -9.39 2.48
CA ARG A 111 3.68 -9.84 3.76
C ARG A 111 5.16 -10.21 3.77
N LYS A 112 5.88 -10.18 2.68
CA LYS A 112 7.33 -10.40 2.70
C LYS A 112 8.07 -9.10 3.03
N GLY A 113 8.00 -8.71 4.31
CA GLY A 113 8.91 -7.74 4.91
C GLY A 113 10.33 -8.33 4.95
N ASN A 114 11.31 -7.51 4.62
CA ASN A 114 12.77 -7.73 4.72
C ASN A 114 13.48 -8.50 3.60
N GLY A 115 13.03 -8.40 2.40
CA GLY A 115 13.79 -8.85 1.24
C GLY A 115 12.84 -9.06 0.09
N VAL A 116 13.17 -8.49 -1.03
CA VAL A 116 12.55 -8.88 -2.31
C VAL A 116 12.93 -10.34 -2.51
N ASP A 117 12.04 -11.25 -2.11
CA ASP A 117 12.19 -12.64 -2.48
C ASP A 117 11.93 -12.69 -3.99
N ILE A 118 13.01 -12.68 -4.75
CA ILE A 118 13.02 -12.93 -6.18
C ILE A 118 12.85 -14.45 -6.38
N SER A 119 11.80 -15.02 -5.80
CA SER A 119 11.30 -16.30 -6.28
C SER A 119 10.79 -16.07 -7.70
N MET A 120 11.27 -16.83 -8.66
CA MET A 120 10.80 -16.74 -10.04
C MET A 120 9.27 -16.76 -10.04
N PRO A 121 8.60 -15.76 -10.65
CA PRO A 121 7.15 -15.73 -10.70
C PRO A 121 6.68 -17.02 -11.39
N THR A 122 5.82 -17.77 -10.72
CA THR A 122 5.09 -18.84 -11.40
C THR A 122 4.14 -18.18 -12.41
N ALA A 123 3.87 -18.81 -13.54
CA ALA A 123 2.94 -18.27 -14.55
C ALA A 123 1.58 -17.84 -13.93
N LYS A 124 1.16 -18.51 -12.86
CA LYS A 124 -0.07 -18.20 -12.11
C LYS A 124 0.03 -16.94 -11.25
N SER A 125 1.22 -16.61 -10.72
CA SER A 125 1.43 -15.36 -9.99
C SER A 125 1.41 -14.13 -10.91
N GLU A 126 1.74 -14.30 -12.19
CA GLU A 126 1.66 -13.25 -13.22
C GLU A 126 0.20 -12.85 -13.49
N TYR A 127 -0.74 -13.80 -13.47
CA TYR A 127 -2.16 -13.50 -13.67
C TYR A 127 -2.73 -12.63 -12.55
N GLN A 128 -2.38 -12.90 -11.31
CA GLN A 128 -2.73 -12.05 -10.18
C GLN A 128 -2.11 -10.65 -10.30
N ASP A 129 -0.89 -10.53 -10.84
CA ASP A 129 -0.27 -9.23 -11.07
C ASP A 129 -1.03 -8.39 -12.11
N ILE A 130 -1.57 -9.03 -13.14
CA ILE A 130 -2.43 -8.36 -14.13
C ILE A 130 -3.73 -7.87 -13.47
N ILE A 131 -4.35 -8.67 -12.61
CA ILE A 131 -5.52 -8.26 -11.83
C ILE A 131 -5.17 -7.05 -10.95
N ASN A 132 -4.09 -7.12 -10.19
CA ASN A 132 -3.64 -6.04 -9.33
C ASN A 132 -3.32 -4.76 -10.12
N LEU A 133 -2.71 -4.89 -11.29
CA LEU A 133 -2.43 -3.78 -12.19
C LEU A 133 -3.72 -3.13 -12.70
N ALA A 134 -4.73 -3.92 -13.04
CA ALA A 134 -6.02 -3.43 -13.51
C ALA A 134 -6.73 -2.60 -12.44
N TYR A 135 -6.76 -3.07 -11.20
CA TYR A 135 -7.31 -2.30 -10.08
C TYR A 135 -6.49 -1.05 -9.74
N ALA A 136 -5.18 -1.10 -9.86
CA ALA A 136 -4.32 0.06 -9.60
C ALA A 136 -4.49 1.17 -10.66
N LYS A 137 -4.67 0.80 -11.95
CA LYS A 137 -4.82 1.75 -13.06
C LYS A 137 -6.24 2.29 -13.22
N TYR A 138 -7.21 1.43 -13.01
CA TYR A 138 -8.62 1.69 -13.30
C TYR A 138 -9.53 1.25 -12.14
N PRO A 139 -9.40 1.89 -10.95
CA PRO A 139 -10.03 1.41 -9.71
C PRO A 139 -11.56 1.36 -9.79
N ASP A 140 -12.18 2.33 -10.45
CA ASP A 140 -13.64 2.47 -10.54
C ASP A 140 -14.23 2.02 -11.88
N ASP A 141 -13.44 1.32 -12.72
CA ASP A 141 -13.83 0.94 -14.07
C ASP A 141 -14.21 -0.54 -14.14
N GLU A 142 -15.41 -0.85 -14.60
CA GLU A 142 -15.88 -2.23 -14.75
C GLU A 142 -15.10 -3.00 -15.82
N ASP A 143 -14.66 -2.31 -16.90
CA ASP A 143 -13.88 -2.88 -18.01
C ASP A 143 -12.37 -2.88 -17.79
N ARG A 144 -11.92 -2.74 -16.52
CA ARG A 144 -10.50 -2.59 -16.14
C ARG A 144 -9.59 -3.65 -16.74
N LEU A 145 -10.00 -4.91 -16.73
CA LEU A 145 -9.20 -6.01 -17.29
C LEU A 145 -9.10 -5.90 -18.82
N ALA A 146 -10.20 -5.61 -19.50
CA ALA A 146 -10.21 -5.44 -20.95
C ALA A 146 -9.30 -4.29 -21.40
N LYS A 147 -9.18 -3.21 -20.61
CA LYS A 147 -8.27 -2.10 -20.87
C LYS A 147 -6.82 -2.53 -20.69
N VAL A 148 -6.47 -3.22 -19.61
CA VAL A 148 -5.13 -3.73 -19.38
C VAL A 148 -4.73 -4.77 -20.43
N PHE A 149 -5.63 -5.64 -20.86
CA PHE A 149 -5.35 -6.59 -21.95
C PHE A 149 -5.01 -5.92 -23.27
N ARG A 150 -5.60 -4.76 -23.57
CA ARG A 150 -5.25 -3.96 -24.76
C ARG A 150 -3.88 -3.29 -24.67
N GLU A 151 -3.47 -2.94 -23.47
CA GLU A 151 -2.16 -2.29 -23.20
C GLU A 151 -1.01 -3.29 -23.07
N THR A 152 -1.32 -4.52 -22.71
CA THR A 152 -0.34 -5.60 -22.56
C THR A 152 -0.28 -6.44 -23.83
N THR A 153 0.86 -7.08 -24.07
CA THR A 153 1.00 -8.02 -25.21
C THR A 153 0.37 -9.38 -24.94
N LEU A 154 -0.56 -9.47 -23.97
CA LEU A 154 -1.23 -10.70 -23.61
C LEU A 154 -2.26 -11.09 -24.67
N ASN A 155 -1.82 -11.79 -25.69
CA ASN A 155 -2.68 -12.21 -26.83
C ASN A 155 -3.28 -13.62 -26.67
N ASN A 156 -2.95 -14.34 -25.59
CA ASN A 156 -3.46 -15.68 -25.34
C ASN A 156 -4.89 -15.62 -24.76
N TYR A 157 -5.86 -16.07 -25.54
CA TYR A 157 -7.27 -16.08 -25.15
C TYR A 157 -7.53 -16.93 -23.90
N GLY A 158 -6.87 -18.09 -23.76
CA GLY A 158 -6.99 -18.94 -22.58
C GLY A 158 -6.48 -18.27 -21.31
N ALA A 159 -5.38 -17.53 -21.40
CA ALA A 159 -4.84 -16.76 -20.29
C ALA A 159 -5.79 -15.62 -19.87
N ARG A 160 -6.39 -14.91 -20.83
CA ARG A 160 -7.39 -13.86 -20.52
C ARG A 160 -8.60 -14.41 -19.79
N ASN A 161 -9.19 -15.50 -20.28
CA ASN A 161 -10.34 -16.14 -19.63
C ASN A 161 -9.99 -16.60 -18.20
N MET A 162 -8.78 -17.12 -17.99
CA MET A 162 -8.35 -17.53 -16.65
C MET A 162 -8.20 -16.32 -15.72
N ILE A 163 -7.64 -15.22 -16.18
CA ILE A 163 -7.50 -13.99 -15.40
C ILE A 163 -8.86 -13.41 -15.03
N GLU A 164 -9.81 -13.39 -15.97
CA GLU A 164 -11.18 -12.94 -15.73
C GLU A 164 -11.89 -13.84 -14.71
N GLN A 165 -11.72 -15.16 -14.80
CA GLN A 165 -12.27 -16.10 -13.82
C GLN A 165 -11.65 -15.88 -12.42
N MET A 166 -10.32 -15.74 -12.34
CA MET A 166 -9.63 -15.47 -11.08
C MET A 166 -10.08 -14.15 -10.44
N ASP A 167 -10.31 -13.10 -11.23
CA ASP A 167 -10.83 -11.83 -10.73
C ASP A 167 -12.26 -11.97 -10.19
N LEU A 168 -13.11 -12.71 -10.90
CA LEU A 168 -14.47 -12.98 -10.47
C LEU A 168 -14.51 -13.77 -9.15
N ASP A 169 -13.69 -14.80 -9.04
CA ASP A 169 -13.60 -15.63 -7.84
C ASP A 169 -13.09 -14.82 -6.64
N LEU A 170 -12.09 -13.97 -6.85
CA LEU A 170 -11.55 -13.08 -5.82
C LEU A 170 -12.62 -12.09 -5.33
N ARG A 171 -13.42 -11.52 -6.24
CA ARG A 171 -14.53 -10.62 -5.87
C ARG A 171 -15.59 -11.34 -5.06
N LYS A 172 -16.06 -12.50 -5.54
CA LYS A 172 -17.06 -13.30 -4.83
C LYS A 172 -16.60 -13.74 -3.45
N PHE A 173 -15.33 -14.13 -3.32
CA PHE A 173 -14.75 -14.50 -2.04
C PHE A 173 -14.77 -13.32 -1.06
N LYS A 174 -14.35 -12.13 -1.49
CA LYS A 174 -14.38 -10.92 -0.67
C LYS A 174 -15.79 -10.51 -0.24
N GLU A 175 -16.77 -10.61 -1.15
CA GLU A 175 -18.17 -10.28 -0.87
C GLU A 175 -18.83 -11.25 0.11
N ASN A 176 -18.42 -12.52 0.09
CA ASN A 176 -19.02 -13.56 0.92
C ASN A 176 -18.23 -13.84 2.21
N ARG A 177 -17.06 -13.24 2.38
CA ARG A 177 -16.19 -13.47 3.54
C ARG A 177 -16.89 -13.17 4.86
N ASP A 178 -17.66 -12.08 4.93
CA ASP A 178 -18.43 -11.69 6.12
C ASP A 178 -19.64 -12.62 6.39
N LYS A 179 -19.93 -13.56 5.49
CA LYS A 179 -21.04 -14.52 5.66
C LYS A 179 -20.60 -15.88 6.19
N TYR A 180 -19.30 -16.11 6.32
CA TYR A 180 -18.73 -17.39 6.77
C TYR A 180 -18.21 -17.35 8.21
N GLU A 181 -18.40 -16.23 8.93
CA GLU A 181 -18.34 -16.13 10.37
C GLU A 181 -19.79 -16.28 10.92
#